data_b506b0af36178e21e135ab3cd21600bf
#
_entry.id   b506b0af36178e21e135ab3cd21600bf
#
_cell.length_a   1.000
_cell.length_b   1.000
_cell.length_c   1.000
_cell.angle_alpha   90.00
_cell.angle_beta   90.00
_cell.angle_gamma   90.00
#
_symmetry.space_group_name_H-M   'P 1'
#
loop_
_entity.id
_entity.type
_entity.pdbx_description
1 polymer ?
#
loop_
_entity_poly.entity_id
_entity_poly.type
_entity_poly.pdbx_seq_one_letter_code
_entity_poly.pdbx_strand_id
1 'polypeptide(L)'
;MGQSEHALPPRAGHDSRFATTHWSLVLAAGGTGSEEVRTAMARLLETYWYPLYAFVRRKGHGPDEACDLTQEFLAKLLERNLLTTADPARGKFRTFLLTALDRFLVDEWRREGRKKRGGGRPLLSLSFLDAEDRYRLEPADTLTPERIYERRWAITLLELGLRRLEEEHAAAGRETVFAAVKPVL
;
A
#
# COMPACT_ATOMS: atom_id res chain seq x y z
N MET A 1 -41.15 25.23 39.07
CA MET A 1 -39.74 24.80 39.25
C MET A 1 -39.46 23.79 38.16
N GLY A 2 -39.03 24.25 36.98
CA GLY A 2 -38.68 23.43 35.84
C GLY A 2 -37.16 23.44 35.68
N GLN A 3 -36.55 22.29 35.82
CA GLN A 3 -35.10 22.12 35.56
C GLN A 3 -34.90 21.94 34.06
N SER A 4 -34.25 22.94 33.45
CA SER A 4 -33.80 22.87 32.06
C SER A 4 -32.62 21.90 31.97
N GLU A 5 -32.86 20.73 31.44
CA GLU A 5 -31.88 19.72 31.10
C GLU A 5 -31.04 20.23 29.91
N HIS A 6 -29.83 20.63 30.21
CA HIS A 6 -28.87 21.13 29.21
C HIS A 6 -28.32 19.91 28.43
N ALA A 7 -29.01 19.55 27.35
CA ALA A 7 -28.53 18.53 26.44
C ALA A 7 -27.24 19.02 25.78
N LEU A 8 -26.11 18.35 26.08
CA LEU A 8 -24.83 18.51 25.38
C LEU A 8 -25.03 18.23 23.89
N PRO A 9 -24.47 19.05 22.99
CA PRO A 9 -24.53 18.76 21.56
C PRO A 9 -23.80 17.45 21.27
N PRO A 10 -24.25 16.67 20.25
CA PRO A 10 -23.61 15.44 19.86
C PRO A 10 -22.16 15.73 19.48
N ARG A 11 -21.23 15.00 20.07
CA ARG A 11 -19.80 15.05 19.73
C ARG A 11 -19.69 14.81 18.23
N ALA A 12 -19.20 15.85 17.53
CA ALA A 12 -18.87 15.78 16.12
C ALA A 12 -18.02 14.53 15.86
N GLY A 13 -18.44 13.78 14.85
CA GLY A 13 -17.84 12.51 14.48
C GLY A 13 -16.32 12.64 14.42
N HIS A 14 -15.62 11.68 14.98
CA HIS A 14 -14.19 11.50 14.85
C HIS A 14 -13.89 11.46 13.35
N ASP A 15 -13.37 12.58 12.88
CA ASP A 15 -12.93 12.74 11.49
C ASP A 15 -11.85 11.68 11.24
N SER A 16 -12.20 10.64 10.49
CA SER A 16 -11.39 9.46 10.24
C SER A 16 -10.21 9.75 9.29
N ARG A 17 -9.56 10.92 9.43
CA ARG A 17 -8.42 11.34 8.62
C ARG A 17 -7.21 10.42 8.76
N PHE A 18 -7.19 9.58 9.78
CA PHE A 18 -6.25 8.50 9.98
C PHE A 18 -6.89 7.12 9.81
N ALA A 19 -7.90 7.00 8.97
CA ALA A 19 -8.36 5.68 8.58
C ALA A 19 -7.17 4.90 7.99
N THR A 20 -6.78 3.83 8.67
CA THR A 20 -5.64 2.97 8.32
C THR A 20 -5.78 2.30 6.94
N THR A 21 -6.86 2.58 6.24
CA THR A 21 -7.12 2.19 4.85
C THR A 21 -8.00 3.25 4.22
N HIS A 22 -7.54 3.86 3.14
CA HIS A 22 -8.37 4.75 2.33
C HIS A 22 -9.33 3.91 1.47
N TRP A 23 -10.40 3.40 2.08
CA TRP A 23 -11.40 2.60 1.38
C TRP A 23 -12.02 3.32 0.19
N SER A 24 -12.20 4.65 0.27
CA SER A 24 -12.63 5.46 -0.88
C SER A 24 -11.69 5.30 -2.08
N LEU A 25 -10.37 5.23 -1.83
CA LEU A 25 -9.37 5.02 -2.88
C LEU A 25 -9.46 3.61 -3.47
N VAL A 26 -9.66 2.59 -2.63
CA VAL A 26 -9.83 1.20 -3.07
C VAL A 26 -11.07 1.04 -3.94
N LEU A 27 -12.19 1.61 -3.49
CA LEU A 27 -13.46 1.57 -4.23
C LEU A 27 -13.38 2.35 -5.55
N ALA A 28 -12.73 3.52 -5.54
CA ALA A 28 -12.49 4.30 -6.75
C ALA A 28 -11.62 3.50 -7.76
N ALA A 29 -10.56 2.84 -7.29
CA ALA A 29 -9.68 2.03 -8.13
C ALA A 29 -10.37 0.77 -8.69
N GLY A 30 -11.42 0.27 -8.03
CA GLY A 30 -12.25 -0.85 -8.51
C GLY A 30 -13.26 -0.47 -9.59
N GLY A 31 -13.39 0.81 -9.94
CA GLY A 31 -14.25 1.29 -11.02
C GLY A 31 -13.72 0.97 -12.42
N THR A 32 -14.39 1.45 -13.46
CA THR A 32 -14.01 1.22 -14.85
C THR A 32 -13.64 2.51 -15.58
N GLY A 33 -12.45 2.54 -16.18
CA GLY A 33 -12.08 3.38 -17.33
C GLY A 33 -11.93 4.89 -17.14
N SER A 34 -12.19 5.49 -15.97
CA SER A 34 -12.04 6.93 -15.77
C SER A 34 -10.62 7.33 -15.38
N GLU A 35 -10.26 8.62 -15.57
CA GLU A 35 -8.99 9.19 -15.08
C GLU A 35 -8.86 9.08 -13.56
N GLU A 36 -9.99 9.19 -12.86
CA GLU A 36 -10.04 9.02 -11.41
C GLU A 36 -9.67 7.61 -10.98
N VAL A 37 -10.12 6.59 -11.73
CA VAL A 37 -9.73 5.18 -11.49
C VAL A 37 -8.23 5.00 -11.67
N ARG A 38 -7.65 5.57 -12.73
CA ARG A 38 -6.20 5.48 -12.97
C ARG A 38 -5.40 6.16 -11.87
N THR A 39 -5.83 7.33 -11.44
CA THR A 39 -5.19 8.09 -10.35
C THR A 39 -5.30 7.33 -9.03
N ALA A 40 -6.46 6.78 -8.70
CA ALA A 40 -6.67 5.97 -7.50
C ALA A 40 -5.78 4.72 -7.51
N MET A 41 -5.68 4.08 -8.67
CA MET A 41 -4.83 2.92 -8.88
C MET A 41 -3.35 3.25 -8.71
N ALA A 42 -2.87 4.33 -9.32
CA ALA A 42 -1.47 4.76 -9.18
C ALA A 42 -1.10 4.98 -7.70
N ARG A 43 -1.98 5.63 -6.93
CA ARG A 43 -1.78 5.84 -5.47
C ARG A 43 -1.77 4.54 -4.68
N LEU A 44 -2.62 3.57 -5.03
CA LEU A 44 -2.59 2.24 -4.40
C LEU A 44 -1.28 1.52 -4.70
N LEU A 45 -0.83 1.53 -5.95
CA LEU A 45 0.44 0.94 -6.34
C LEU A 45 1.61 1.61 -5.61
N GLU A 46 1.65 2.94 -5.55
CA GLU A 46 2.68 3.68 -4.81
C GLU A 46 2.75 3.27 -3.34
N THR A 47 1.59 3.06 -2.71
CA THR A 47 1.50 2.70 -1.29
C THR A 47 1.90 1.25 -1.01
N TYR A 48 1.53 0.32 -1.90
CA TYR A 48 1.61 -1.11 -1.60
C TYR A 48 2.71 -1.86 -2.33
N TRP A 49 3.23 -1.34 -3.44
CA TRP A 49 4.26 -2.00 -4.24
C TRP A 49 5.45 -2.48 -3.40
N TYR A 50 6.14 -1.54 -2.75
CA TYR A 50 7.35 -1.88 -2.00
C TYR A 50 7.09 -2.78 -0.78
N PRO A 51 6.07 -2.55 0.06
CA PRO A 51 5.68 -3.50 1.10
C PRO A 51 5.44 -4.93 0.59
N LEU A 52 4.76 -5.11 -0.54
CA LEU A 52 4.52 -6.42 -1.15
C LEU A 52 5.82 -7.05 -1.66
N TYR A 53 6.68 -6.28 -2.32
CA TYR A 53 8.01 -6.73 -2.73
C TYR A 53 8.83 -7.22 -1.53
N ALA A 54 8.91 -6.44 -0.46
CA ALA A 54 9.64 -6.79 0.75
C ALA A 54 9.12 -8.08 1.40
N PHE A 55 7.79 -8.31 1.34
CA PHE A 55 7.18 -9.57 1.78
C PHE A 55 7.67 -10.75 0.94
N VAL A 56 7.62 -10.65 -0.40
CA VAL A 56 8.06 -11.71 -1.30
C VAL A 56 9.56 -12.01 -1.13
N ARG A 57 10.39 -10.96 -1.00
CA ARG A 57 11.82 -11.10 -0.69
C ARG A 57 12.04 -11.86 0.63
N ARG A 58 11.25 -11.54 1.67
CA ARG A 58 11.36 -12.20 2.98
C ARG A 58 10.85 -13.65 2.96
N LYS A 59 10.00 -14.02 2.00
CA LYS A 59 9.61 -15.42 1.75
C LYS A 59 10.74 -16.25 1.12
N GLY A 60 11.88 -15.64 0.76
CA GLY A 60 13.07 -16.32 0.26
C GLY A 60 13.27 -16.23 -1.26
N HIS A 61 12.40 -15.51 -1.97
CA HIS A 61 12.58 -15.29 -3.42
C HIS A 61 13.74 -14.34 -3.71
N GLY A 62 14.48 -14.59 -4.80
CA GLY A 62 15.55 -13.73 -5.30
C GLY A 62 15.02 -12.35 -5.73
N PRO A 63 15.91 -11.33 -5.95
CA PRO A 63 15.46 -9.98 -6.33
C PRO A 63 14.61 -9.95 -7.59
N ASP A 64 15.07 -10.57 -8.67
CA ASP A 64 14.37 -10.58 -9.96
C ASP A 64 13.03 -11.33 -9.87
N GLU A 65 13.04 -12.50 -9.23
CA GLU A 65 11.84 -13.30 -9.01
C GLU A 65 10.80 -12.58 -8.14
N ALA A 66 11.23 -11.93 -7.06
CA ALA A 66 10.33 -11.16 -6.19
C ALA A 66 9.72 -9.97 -6.93
N CYS A 67 10.50 -9.35 -7.80
CA CYS A 67 10.04 -8.31 -8.68
C CYS A 67 8.94 -8.80 -9.62
N ASP A 68 9.22 -9.88 -10.36
CA ASP A 68 8.29 -10.47 -11.33
C ASP A 68 7.00 -10.94 -10.65
N LEU A 69 7.10 -11.65 -9.53
CA LEU A 69 5.95 -12.12 -8.75
C LEU A 69 5.09 -10.96 -8.23
N THR A 70 5.72 -9.89 -7.75
CA THR A 70 4.98 -8.72 -7.25
C THR A 70 4.25 -8.01 -8.39
N GLN A 71 4.89 -7.85 -9.54
CA GLN A 71 4.27 -7.25 -10.73
C GLN A 71 3.12 -8.11 -11.24
N GLU A 72 3.31 -9.42 -11.38
CA GLU A 72 2.28 -10.33 -11.86
C GLU A 72 1.08 -10.35 -10.90
N PHE A 73 1.31 -10.32 -9.60
CA PHE A 73 0.25 -10.19 -8.61
C PHE A 73 -0.54 -8.90 -8.78
N LEU A 74 0.15 -7.77 -8.89
CA LEU A 74 -0.50 -6.47 -9.09
C LEU A 74 -1.27 -6.43 -10.42
N ALA A 75 -0.71 -6.95 -11.51
CA ALA A 75 -1.41 -7.07 -12.78
C ALA A 75 -2.70 -7.90 -12.64
N LYS A 76 -2.64 -9.06 -12.00
CA LYS A 76 -3.81 -9.91 -11.74
C LYS A 76 -4.84 -9.25 -10.83
N LEU A 77 -4.39 -8.46 -9.84
CA LEU A 77 -5.27 -7.68 -8.98
C LEU A 77 -6.12 -6.70 -9.81
N LEU A 78 -5.49 -6.07 -10.82
CA LEU A 78 -6.12 -5.13 -11.73
C LEU A 78 -7.05 -5.82 -12.74
N GLU A 79 -6.53 -6.83 -13.46
CA GLU A 79 -7.25 -7.54 -14.52
C GLU A 79 -8.51 -8.26 -14.02
N ARG A 80 -8.42 -8.90 -12.87
CA ARG A 80 -9.52 -9.70 -12.29
C ARG A 80 -10.50 -8.88 -11.47
N ASN A 81 -10.34 -7.56 -11.46
CA ASN A 81 -11.20 -6.67 -10.67
C ASN A 81 -11.29 -7.12 -9.19
N LEU A 82 -10.22 -7.71 -8.65
CA LEU A 82 -10.20 -8.23 -7.27
C LEU A 82 -10.46 -7.13 -6.24
N LEU A 83 -10.23 -5.87 -6.62
CA LEU A 83 -10.54 -4.71 -5.78
C LEU A 83 -12.04 -4.59 -5.48
N THR A 84 -12.91 -5.02 -6.40
CA THR A 84 -14.37 -5.01 -6.17
C THR A 84 -14.82 -6.07 -5.17
N THR A 85 -13.99 -7.09 -4.93
CA THR A 85 -14.27 -8.12 -3.92
C THR A 85 -13.78 -7.73 -2.53
N ALA A 86 -13.02 -6.64 -2.43
CA ALA A 86 -12.53 -6.12 -1.17
C ALA A 86 -13.69 -5.44 -0.43
N ASP A 87 -14.01 -5.94 0.77
CA ASP A 87 -15.14 -5.49 1.58
C ASP A 87 -14.64 -4.78 2.85
N PRO A 88 -14.96 -3.49 3.03
CA PRO A 88 -14.61 -2.75 4.24
C PRO A 88 -15.09 -3.41 5.54
N ALA A 89 -16.23 -4.12 5.50
CA ALA A 89 -16.78 -4.81 6.66
C ALA A 89 -15.94 -6.03 7.09
N ARG A 90 -15.11 -6.56 6.19
CA ARG A 90 -14.24 -7.73 6.47
C ARG A 90 -12.87 -7.35 7.01
N GLY A 91 -12.58 -6.06 7.19
CA GLY A 91 -11.33 -5.62 7.82
C GLY A 91 -10.48 -4.68 6.96
N LYS A 92 -9.18 -4.68 7.23
CA LYS A 92 -8.24 -3.76 6.60
C LYS A 92 -7.84 -4.22 5.20
N PHE A 93 -7.82 -3.32 4.24
CA PHE A 93 -7.42 -3.63 2.86
C PHE A 93 -5.99 -4.22 2.77
N ARG A 94 -5.05 -3.75 3.60
CA ARG A 94 -3.70 -4.31 3.63
C ARG A 94 -3.67 -5.80 4.01
N THR A 95 -4.57 -6.23 4.91
CA THR A 95 -4.72 -7.64 5.30
C THR A 95 -5.31 -8.46 4.15
N PHE A 96 -6.29 -7.90 3.43
CA PHE A 96 -6.83 -8.49 2.21
C PHE A 96 -5.73 -8.70 1.16
N LEU A 97 -4.92 -7.67 0.88
CA LEU A 97 -3.82 -7.75 -0.09
C LEU A 97 -2.80 -8.83 0.29
N LEU A 98 -2.39 -8.86 1.55
CA LEU A 98 -1.42 -9.84 2.02
C LEU A 98 -1.94 -11.28 1.89
N THR A 99 -3.21 -11.51 2.25
CA THR A 99 -3.85 -12.81 2.09
C THR A 99 -3.98 -13.22 0.62
N ALA A 100 -4.31 -12.27 -0.25
CA ALA A 100 -4.41 -12.50 -1.68
C ALA A 100 -3.04 -12.82 -2.31
N LEU A 101 -1.99 -12.09 -1.91
CA LEU A 101 -0.61 -12.34 -2.35
C LEU A 101 -0.12 -13.71 -1.89
N ASP A 102 -0.34 -14.08 -0.64
CA ASP A 102 0.10 -15.37 -0.11
C ASP A 102 -0.54 -16.55 -0.88
N ARG A 103 -1.84 -16.46 -1.17
CA ARG A 103 -2.54 -17.43 -2.04
C ARG A 103 -1.97 -17.47 -3.45
N PHE A 104 -1.70 -16.29 -4.02
CA PHE A 104 -1.09 -16.16 -5.34
C PHE A 104 0.27 -16.86 -5.39
N LEU A 105 1.16 -16.64 -4.40
CA LEU A 105 2.47 -17.28 -4.33
C LEU A 105 2.37 -18.81 -4.23
N VAL A 106 1.42 -19.34 -3.45
CA VAL A 106 1.17 -20.78 -3.38
C VAL A 106 0.72 -21.34 -4.73
N ASP A 107 -0.14 -20.61 -5.45
CA ASP A 107 -0.63 -21.04 -6.75
C ASP A 107 0.47 -21.00 -7.83
N GLU A 108 1.34 -19.97 -7.82
CA GLU A 108 2.50 -19.87 -8.72
C GLU A 108 3.50 -21.01 -8.45
N TRP A 109 3.83 -21.27 -7.19
CA TRP A 109 4.68 -22.40 -6.82
C TRP A 109 4.14 -23.75 -7.36
N ARG A 110 2.81 -23.98 -7.26
CA ARG A 110 2.15 -25.18 -7.83
C ARG A 110 2.20 -25.20 -9.36
N ARG A 111 2.16 -24.04 -10.01
CA ARG A 111 2.25 -23.92 -11.49
C ARG A 111 3.67 -24.15 -11.99
N GLU A 112 4.68 -23.62 -11.31
CA GLU A 112 6.10 -23.83 -11.65
C GLU A 112 6.51 -25.28 -11.53
N GLY A 113 6.00 -25.98 -10.54
CA GLY A 113 6.16 -27.44 -10.42
C GLY A 113 5.61 -28.23 -11.64
N ARG A 114 4.75 -27.60 -12.48
CA ARG A 114 4.18 -28.19 -13.70
C ARG A 114 4.76 -27.66 -15.01
N LYS A 115 5.42 -26.49 -14.99
CA LYS A 115 5.96 -25.83 -16.19
C LYS A 115 7.36 -25.29 -15.92
N LYS A 116 8.36 -25.78 -16.68
CA LYS A 116 9.64 -25.11 -16.82
C LYS A 116 9.46 -23.85 -17.66
N ARG A 117 9.75 -22.68 -17.07
CA ARG A 117 10.13 -21.37 -17.65
C ARG A 117 9.21 -20.73 -18.71
N GLY A 118 8.80 -19.52 -18.40
CA GLY A 118 8.36 -18.52 -19.37
C GLY A 118 8.45 -17.14 -18.72
N GLY A 119 9.44 -16.33 -19.10
CA GLY A 119 9.66 -14.98 -18.59
C GLY A 119 8.47 -14.06 -18.89
N GLY A 120 7.93 -13.43 -17.87
CA GLY A 120 6.90 -12.40 -17.99
C GLY A 120 7.53 -11.09 -18.46
N ARG A 121 6.81 -10.31 -19.28
CA ARG A 121 7.18 -8.94 -19.63
C ARG A 121 6.91 -8.03 -18.43
N PRO A 122 7.83 -7.11 -18.08
CA PRO A 122 7.56 -6.11 -17.05
C PRO A 122 6.41 -5.20 -17.48
N LEU A 123 5.32 -5.24 -16.71
CA LEU A 123 4.09 -4.45 -16.98
C LEU A 123 4.14 -3.04 -16.40
N LEU A 124 5.04 -2.79 -15.46
CA LEU A 124 5.13 -1.53 -14.73
C LEU A 124 6.59 -1.07 -14.66
N SER A 125 6.85 0.16 -15.09
CA SER A 125 8.15 0.82 -14.91
C SER A 125 8.28 1.30 -13.46
N LEU A 126 8.44 0.37 -12.54
CA LEU A 126 8.74 0.65 -11.14
C LEU A 126 10.26 0.59 -10.95
N SER A 127 10.80 1.47 -10.11
CA SER A 127 12.25 1.55 -9.86
C SER A 127 12.72 0.37 -9.01
N PHE A 128 13.07 -0.73 -9.68
CA PHE A 128 13.49 -1.98 -9.03
C PHE A 128 14.86 -1.89 -8.35
N LEU A 129 15.77 -1.11 -8.92
CA LEU A 129 17.10 -0.90 -8.35
C LEU A 129 16.97 -0.30 -6.95
N ASP A 130 16.11 0.72 -6.81
CA ASP A 130 15.86 1.33 -5.51
C ASP A 130 15.18 0.37 -4.51
N ALA A 131 14.34 -0.54 -4.99
CA ALA A 131 13.64 -1.49 -4.12
C ALA A 131 14.60 -2.49 -3.47
N GLU A 132 15.57 -3.04 -4.22
CA GLU A 132 16.54 -3.97 -3.67
C GLU A 132 17.54 -3.28 -2.75
N ASP A 133 17.99 -2.08 -3.08
CA ASP A 133 18.86 -1.29 -2.22
C ASP A 133 18.16 -0.94 -0.90
N ARG A 134 16.89 -0.55 -0.95
CA ARG A 134 16.05 -0.36 0.24
C ARG A 134 15.88 -1.66 1.03
N TYR A 135 15.71 -2.80 0.36
CA TYR A 135 15.54 -4.10 1.03
C TYR A 135 16.81 -4.54 1.75
N ARG A 136 17.99 -4.28 1.19
CA ARG A 136 19.29 -4.57 1.83
C ARG A 136 19.51 -3.83 3.14
N LEU A 137 18.82 -2.69 3.33
CA LEU A 137 18.85 -1.92 4.57
C LEU A 137 17.86 -2.44 5.62
N GLU A 138 17.06 -3.46 5.29
CA GLU A 138 16.16 -4.08 6.26
C GLU A 138 16.93 -4.87 7.32
N PRO A 139 16.43 -4.90 8.58
CA PRO A 139 16.99 -5.77 9.61
C PRO A 139 17.02 -7.22 9.13
N ALA A 140 18.23 -7.81 9.12
CA ALA A 140 18.49 -9.04 8.40
C ALA A 140 17.59 -10.20 8.82
N ASP A 141 17.39 -10.51 10.11
CA ASP A 141 16.77 -11.79 10.50
C ASP A 141 15.70 -11.75 11.60
N THR A 142 15.23 -10.57 12.01
CA THR A 142 14.36 -10.46 13.19
C THR A 142 12.86 -10.34 12.87
N LEU A 143 12.49 -10.11 11.61
CA LEU A 143 11.10 -9.87 11.22
C LEU A 143 10.57 -10.97 10.31
N THR A 144 9.38 -11.50 10.66
CA THR A 144 8.63 -12.39 9.75
C THR A 144 8.21 -11.64 8.49
N PRO A 145 7.86 -12.36 7.39
CA PRO A 145 7.37 -11.71 6.15
C PRO A 145 6.20 -10.76 6.42
N GLU A 146 5.26 -11.14 7.29
CA GLU A 146 4.09 -10.33 7.64
C GLU A 146 4.51 -9.05 8.38
N ARG A 147 5.47 -9.16 9.31
CA ARG A 147 5.95 -8.00 10.08
C ARG A 147 6.75 -7.03 9.24
N ILE A 148 7.55 -7.50 8.27
CA ILE A 148 8.25 -6.60 7.36
C ILE A 148 7.25 -5.87 6.45
N TYR A 149 6.22 -6.56 5.96
CA TYR A 149 5.13 -5.95 5.19
C TYR A 149 4.43 -4.83 5.98
N GLU A 150 3.98 -5.12 7.20
CA GLU A 150 3.29 -4.13 8.05
C GLU A 150 4.19 -2.92 8.36
N ARG A 151 5.45 -3.17 8.69
CA ARG A 151 6.43 -2.11 8.96
C ARG A 151 6.64 -1.24 7.73
N ARG A 152 6.85 -1.84 6.56
CA ARG A 152 7.10 -1.10 5.33
C ARG A 152 5.89 -0.34 4.85
N TRP A 153 4.73 -0.92 4.97
CA TRP A 153 3.48 -0.22 4.72
C TRP A 153 3.33 1.03 5.60
N ALA A 154 3.61 0.93 6.90
CA ALA A 154 3.53 2.07 7.81
C ALA A 154 4.55 3.17 7.47
N ILE A 155 5.80 2.78 7.15
CA ILE A 155 6.85 3.74 6.74
C ILE A 155 6.45 4.41 5.42
N THR A 156 5.98 3.67 4.43
CA THR A 156 5.52 4.24 3.14
C THR A 156 4.40 5.26 3.35
N LEU A 157 3.44 4.98 4.24
CA LEU A 157 2.39 5.95 4.54
C LEU A 157 2.93 7.23 5.19
N LEU A 158 3.91 7.11 6.08
CA LEU A 158 4.55 8.28 6.69
C LEU A 158 5.32 9.10 5.64
N GLU A 159 6.09 8.45 4.77
CA GLU A 159 6.82 9.09 3.68
C GLU A 159 5.87 9.83 2.71
N LEU A 160 4.74 9.19 2.34
CA LEU A 160 3.72 9.82 1.50
C LEU A 160 3.04 11.00 2.19
N GLY A 161 2.74 10.86 3.48
CA GLY A 161 2.17 11.94 4.29
C GLY A 161 3.10 13.14 4.42
N LEU A 162 4.39 12.91 4.68
CA LEU A 162 5.40 13.95 4.76
C LEU A 162 5.60 14.66 3.42
N ARG A 163 5.66 13.92 2.31
CA ARG A 163 5.76 14.48 0.95
C ARG A 163 4.58 15.39 0.65
N ARG A 164 3.37 14.93 0.93
CA ARG A 164 2.15 15.72 0.74
C ARG A 164 2.15 17.00 1.58
N LEU A 165 2.58 16.90 2.83
CA LEU A 165 2.69 18.05 3.71
C LEU A 165 3.73 19.07 3.19
N GLU A 166 4.85 18.60 2.66
CA GLU A 166 5.87 19.42 2.00
C GLU A 166 5.30 20.16 0.79
N GLU A 167 4.57 19.46 -0.09
CA GLU A 167 3.90 20.04 -1.25
C GLU A 167 2.85 21.08 -0.86
N GLU A 168 2.04 20.81 0.17
CA GLU A 168 1.04 21.74 0.68
C GLU A 168 1.69 23.02 1.29
N HIS A 169 2.83 22.87 1.96
CA HIS A 169 3.57 24.01 2.51
C HIS A 169 4.24 24.82 1.41
N ALA A 170 4.80 24.16 0.40
CA ALA A 170 5.38 24.82 -0.78
C ALA A 170 4.32 25.62 -1.54
N ALA A 171 3.18 25.02 -1.81
CA ALA A 171 2.07 25.71 -2.49
C ALA A 171 1.53 26.92 -1.70
N ALA A 172 1.70 26.93 -0.37
CA ALA A 172 1.33 28.04 0.50
C ALA A 172 2.47 29.06 0.76
N GLY A 173 3.63 28.91 0.09
CA GLY A 173 4.80 29.79 0.30
C GLY A 173 5.42 29.69 1.69
N ARG A 174 5.32 28.51 2.34
CA ARG A 174 5.77 28.26 3.72
C ARG A 174 6.86 27.19 3.80
N GLU A 175 7.70 27.08 2.78
CA GLU A 175 8.77 26.06 2.69
C GLU A 175 9.74 26.15 3.86
N THR A 176 10.09 27.37 4.29
CA THR A 176 11.01 27.61 5.41
C THR A 176 10.45 27.09 6.73
N VAL A 177 9.14 27.20 6.94
CA VAL A 177 8.46 26.68 8.14
C VAL A 177 8.51 25.15 8.13
N PHE A 178 8.20 24.53 6.99
CA PHE A 178 8.26 23.08 6.87
C PHE A 178 9.70 22.56 7.08
N ALA A 179 10.69 23.18 6.45
CA ALA A 179 12.10 22.81 6.60
C ALA A 179 12.59 22.89 8.06
N ALA A 180 12.07 23.83 8.87
CA ALA A 180 12.40 23.96 10.28
C ALA A 180 11.75 22.84 11.14
N VAL A 181 10.58 22.35 10.76
CA VAL A 181 9.82 21.35 11.52
C VAL A 181 10.17 19.92 11.10
N LYS A 182 10.53 19.71 9.82
CA LYS A 182 10.84 18.39 9.24
C LYS A 182 11.81 17.51 10.06
N PRO A 183 12.89 18.04 10.68
CA PRO A 183 13.81 17.24 11.50
C PRO A 183 13.19 16.68 12.80
N VAL A 184 12.03 17.18 13.22
CA VAL A 184 11.35 16.82 14.48
C VAL A 184 10.17 15.88 14.23
N LEU A 185 9.77 15.72 12.95
CA LEU A 185 8.71 14.82 12.51
C LEU A 185 9.24 13.42 12.20
#